data_5c070eea3cdc1d1f418833779c51eeb7
#
_entry.id   5c070eea3cdc1d1f418833779c51eeb7
#
_cell.length_a   1.000
_cell.length_b   1.000
_cell.length_c   1.000
_cell.angle_alpha   90.00
_cell.angle_beta   90.00
_cell.angle_gamma   90.00
#
_symmetry.space_group_name_H-M   'P 1'
#
loop_
_entity.id
_entity.type
_entity.pdbx_description
1 polymer ?
#
loop_
_entity_poly.entity_id
_entity_poly.type
_entity_poly.pdbx_seq_one_letter_code
_entity_poly.pdbx_strand_id
1 'polypeptide(L)'
;MDAVRLILTSRRALAGSGDAPQVMAAVWQAQALAQAMGSRLAVAGPPELRGEALGLTELAGRGCGVIERPDIDTEALLAAQLTDLGDARQALTYLGGLLGEVGIALVGLASAADDETTYWQCMEAIDAADESRDRVTEMLRRLTDRDEALPA
;
A
#
# COMPACT_ATOMS: atom_id res chain seq x y z
N MET A 1 -15.12 -6.17 3.40
CA MET A 1 -15.22 -4.97 2.53
C MET A 1 -14.37 -5.15 1.30
N ASP A 2 -14.74 -4.54 0.21
CA ASP A 2 -13.92 -4.60 -1.00
C ASP A 2 -12.68 -3.70 -0.90
N ALA A 3 -11.69 -3.97 -1.76
CA ALA A 3 -10.40 -3.29 -1.73
C ALA A 3 -10.52 -1.77 -1.94
N VAL A 4 -11.33 -1.32 -2.89
CA VAL A 4 -11.45 0.10 -3.19
C VAL A 4 -11.99 0.88 -1.99
N ARG A 5 -12.99 0.35 -1.30
CA ARG A 5 -13.56 0.98 -0.10
C ARG A 5 -12.53 1.08 1.02
N LEU A 6 -11.74 0.02 1.22
CA LEU A 6 -10.67 0.02 2.23
C LEU A 6 -9.57 1.01 1.89
N ILE A 7 -9.19 1.10 0.61
CA ILE A 7 -8.21 2.09 0.15
C ILE A 7 -8.71 3.51 0.40
N LEU A 8 -9.97 3.79 0.07
CA LEU A 8 -10.55 5.11 0.32
C LEU A 8 -10.60 5.44 1.82
N THR A 9 -10.90 4.46 2.66
CA THR A 9 -10.86 4.61 4.12
C THR A 9 -9.44 4.94 4.58
N SER A 10 -8.44 4.22 4.07
CA SER A 10 -7.02 4.45 4.37
C SER A 10 -6.57 5.86 3.95
N ARG A 11 -6.98 6.29 2.75
CA ARG A 11 -6.66 7.64 2.25
C ARG A 11 -7.25 8.73 3.14
N ARG A 12 -8.49 8.56 3.58
CA ARG A 12 -9.14 9.51 4.50
C ARG A 12 -8.43 9.58 5.85
N ALA A 13 -8.02 8.43 6.38
CA ALA A 13 -7.27 8.37 7.63
C ALA A 13 -5.93 9.10 7.50
N LEU A 14 -5.23 8.90 6.39
CA LEU A 14 -3.95 9.57 6.12
C LEU A 14 -4.14 11.09 6.01
N ALA A 15 -5.15 11.53 5.25
CA ALA A 15 -5.43 12.95 5.07
C ALA A 15 -5.86 13.63 6.39
N GLY A 16 -6.53 12.90 7.28
CA GLY A 16 -6.96 13.41 8.59
C GLY A 16 -5.91 13.32 9.68
N SER A 17 -4.73 12.76 9.39
CA SER A 17 -3.67 12.60 10.38
C SER A 17 -3.02 13.95 10.70
N GLY A 18 -3.03 14.32 12.00
CA GLY A 18 -2.58 15.64 12.46
C GLY A 18 -1.19 15.67 13.06
N ASP A 19 -0.60 14.51 13.38
CA ASP A 19 0.73 14.42 14.00
C ASP A 19 1.51 13.22 13.47
N ALA A 20 2.79 13.16 13.79
CA ALA A 20 3.68 12.12 13.30
C ALA A 20 3.22 10.70 13.69
N PRO A 21 2.83 10.41 14.94
CA PRO A 21 2.32 9.07 15.28
C PRO A 21 1.09 8.68 14.49
N GLN A 22 0.16 9.59 14.23
CA GLN A 22 -1.03 9.32 13.43
C GLN A 22 -0.67 9.03 11.97
N VAL A 23 0.23 9.81 11.38
CA VAL A 23 0.71 9.58 10.02
C VAL A 23 1.38 8.22 9.92
N MET A 24 2.27 7.89 10.85
CA MET A 24 2.96 6.59 10.84
C MET A 24 1.99 5.42 10.99
N ALA A 25 0.98 5.55 11.84
CA ALA A 25 -0.06 4.53 11.98
C ALA A 25 -0.85 4.35 10.66
N ALA A 26 -1.18 5.44 9.98
CA ALA A 26 -1.87 5.40 8.69
C ALA A 26 -0.98 4.78 7.61
N VAL A 27 0.31 5.07 7.59
CA VAL A 27 1.29 4.47 6.67
C VAL A 27 1.39 2.96 6.91
N TRP A 28 1.46 2.54 8.16
CA TRP A 28 1.49 1.10 8.50
C TRP A 28 0.24 0.40 7.98
N GLN A 29 -0.95 0.98 8.19
CA GLN A 29 -2.22 0.43 7.69
C GLN A 29 -2.22 0.32 6.17
N ALA A 30 -1.70 1.32 5.46
CA ALA A 30 -1.63 1.31 4.01
C ALA A 30 -0.74 0.17 3.49
N GLN A 31 0.44 -0.02 4.09
CA GLN A 31 1.34 -1.10 3.71
C GLN A 31 0.77 -2.48 4.06
N ALA A 32 0.11 -2.61 5.21
CA ALA A 32 -0.55 -3.86 5.59
C ALA A 32 -1.68 -4.20 4.61
N LEU A 33 -2.43 -3.21 4.15
CA LEU A 33 -3.46 -3.39 3.14
C LEU A 33 -2.85 -3.81 1.79
N ALA A 34 -1.76 -3.18 1.38
CA ALA A 34 -1.03 -3.56 0.17
C ALA A 34 -0.55 -5.01 0.24
N GLN A 35 -0.03 -5.43 1.39
CA GLN A 35 0.38 -6.81 1.63
C GLN A 35 -0.79 -7.79 1.45
N ALA A 36 -1.93 -7.49 2.05
CA ALA A 36 -3.13 -8.33 1.96
C ALA A 36 -3.66 -8.40 0.52
N MET A 37 -3.64 -7.29 -0.20
CA MET A 37 -4.05 -7.26 -1.61
C MET A 37 -3.10 -8.08 -2.48
N GLY A 38 -1.79 -7.98 -2.26
CA GLY A 38 -0.80 -8.79 -2.96
C GLY A 38 -1.03 -10.28 -2.75
N SER A 39 -1.30 -10.68 -1.51
CA SER A 39 -1.59 -12.08 -1.19
C SER A 39 -2.85 -12.59 -1.90
N ARG A 40 -3.89 -11.78 -1.95
CA ARG A 40 -5.12 -12.14 -2.66
C ARG A 40 -4.91 -12.25 -4.16
N LEU A 41 -4.19 -11.31 -4.75
CA LEU A 41 -3.87 -11.34 -6.18
C LEU A 41 -3.03 -12.56 -6.54
N ALA A 42 -2.10 -12.96 -5.69
CA ALA A 42 -1.27 -14.13 -5.92
C ALA A 42 -2.08 -15.43 -5.95
N VAL A 43 -3.16 -15.52 -5.15
CA VAL A 43 -3.99 -16.72 -5.04
C VAL A 43 -5.12 -16.72 -6.07
N ALA A 44 -5.81 -15.61 -6.23
CA ALA A 44 -7.07 -15.53 -6.98
C ALA A 44 -7.06 -14.53 -8.13
N GLY A 45 -5.98 -13.80 -8.33
CA GLY A 45 -5.86 -12.82 -9.41
C GLY A 45 -5.46 -13.45 -10.74
N PRO A 46 -5.33 -12.60 -11.79
CA PRO A 46 -4.85 -13.07 -13.09
C PRO A 46 -3.48 -13.76 -12.97
N PRO A 47 -3.29 -14.90 -13.65
CA PRO A 47 -2.01 -15.64 -13.57
C PRO A 47 -0.79 -14.80 -13.94
N GLU A 48 -0.94 -13.84 -14.84
CA GLU A 48 0.13 -12.95 -15.29
C GLU A 48 0.69 -12.08 -14.16
N LEU A 49 -0.10 -11.86 -13.10
CA LEU A 49 0.28 -11.00 -11.98
C LEU A 49 0.88 -11.76 -10.80
N ARG A 50 0.84 -13.09 -10.82
CA ARG A 50 1.20 -13.88 -9.63
C ARG A 50 2.58 -13.55 -9.08
N GLY A 51 3.60 -13.50 -9.93
CA GLY A 51 4.97 -13.21 -9.50
C GLY A 51 5.11 -11.83 -8.90
N GLU A 52 4.53 -10.82 -9.56
CA GLU A 52 4.56 -9.45 -9.07
C GLU A 52 3.73 -9.29 -7.79
N ALA A 53 2.61 -10.00 -7.69
CA ALA A 53 1.76 -9.97 -6.51
C ALA A 53 2.48 -10.54 -5.28
N LEU A 54 3.23 -11.65 -5.45
CA LEU A 54 4.07 -12.20 -4.39
C LEU A 54 5.16 -11.20 -3.99
N GLY A 55 5.76 -10.52 -4.96
CA GLY A 55 6.74 -9.47 -4.72
C GLY A 55 6.15 -8.30 -3.93
N LEU A 56 4.93 -7.88 -4.27
CA LEU A 56 4.23 -6.83 -3.52
C LEU A 56 3.99 -7.24 -2.07
N THR A 57 3.53 -8.47 -1.84
CA THR A 57 3.31 -8.99 -0.48
C THR A 57 4.58 -8.90 0.35
N GLU A 58 5.71 -9.31 -0.22
CA GLU A 58 7.00 -9.28 0.46
C GLU A 58 7.47 -7.83 0.74
N LEU A 59 7.42 -6.96 -0.26
CA LEU A 59 7.87 -5.58 -0.13
C LEU A 59 6.98 -4.79 0.84
N ALA A 60 5.66 -4.94 0.76
CA ALA A 60 4.74 -4.26 1.66
C ALA A 60 4.89 -4.77 3.10
N GLY A 61 5.17 -6.06 3.28
CA GLY A 61 5.48 -6.61 4.59
C GLY A 61 6.73 -6.00 5.20
N ARG A 62 7.78 -5.80 4.39
CA ARG A 62 8.99 -5.08 4.83
C ARG A 62 8.66 -3.63 5.15
N GLY A 63 7.80 -2.99 4.37
CA GLY A 63 7.34 -1.63 4.62
C GLY A 63 6.64 -1.47 5.98
N CYS A 64 5.86 -2.47 6.40
CA CYS A 64 5.31 -2.51 7.75
C CYS A 64 6.41 -2.66 8.80
N GLY A 65 7.45 -3.44 8.51
CA GLY A 65 8.53 -3.74 9.44
C GLY A 65 9.42 -2.54 9.78
N VAL A 66 9.47 -1.49 8.94
CA VAL A 66 10.25 -0.28 9.24
C VAL A 66 9.50 0.69 10.15
N ILE A 67 8.24 0.43 10.46
CA ILE A 67 7.38 1.26 11.29
C ILE A 67 6.93 0.43 12.48
N GLU A 68 6.94 1.05 13.67
CA GLU A 68 6.38 0.39 14.85
C GLU A 68 4.90 0.08 14.62
N ARG A 69 4.50 -1.16 14.93
CA ARG A 69 3.10 -1.55 14.78
C ARG A 69 2.22 -0.68 15.68
N PRO A 70 1.21 0.00 15.12
CA PRO A 70 0.32 0.81 15.93
C PRO A 70 -0.51 -0.05 16.90
N ASP A 71 -0.84 0.52 18.05
CA ASP A 71 -1.71 -0.12 19.05
C ASP A 71 -3.16 0.00 18.57
N ILE A 72 -3.57 -0.93 17.72
CA ILE A 72 -4.89 -0.95 17.09
C ILE A 72 -5.50 -2.33 17.31
N ASP A 73 -6.78 -2.38 17.67
CA ASP A 73 -7.55 -3.61 17.76
C ASP A 73 -7.56 -4.31 16.39
N THR A 74 -7.54 -5.63 16.40
CA THR A 74 -7.59 -6.45 15.16
C THR A 74 -8.78 -6.06 14.28
N GLU A 75 -9.91 -5.72 14.89
CA GLU A 75 -11.11 -5.30 14.15
C GLU A 75 -10.93 -3.98 13.40
N ALA A 76 -10.03 -3.11 13.87
CA ALA A 76 -9.73 -1.83 13.21
C ALA A 76 -8.67 -1.96 12.13
N LEU A 77 -8.04 -3.13 11.95
CA LEU A 77 -7.05 -3.36 10.90
C LEU A 77 -7.73 -3.46 9.55
N LEU A 78 -7.43 -2.54 8.65
CA LEU A 78 -8.04 -2.51 7.31
C LEU A 78 -7.73 -3.79 6.52
N ALA A 79 -6.50 -4.28 6.64
CA ALA A 79 -6.08 -5.52 5.97
C ALA A 79 -6.95 -6.73 6.36
N ALA A 80 -7.36 -6.79 7.63
CA ALA A 80 -8.20 -7.88 8.14
C ALA A 80 -9.65 -7.80 7.62
N GLN A 81 -10.08 -6.64 7.14
CA GLN A 81 -11.42 -6.43 6.61
C GLN A 81 -11.53 -6.74 5.11
N LEU A 82 -10.41 -7.03 4.46
CA LEU A 82 -10.39 -7.32 3.03
C LEU A 82 -11.01 -8.68 2.75
N THR A 83 -12.11 -8.70 2.01
CA THR A 83 -12.81 -9.94 1.62
C THR A 83 -12.91 -10.10 0.10
N ASP A 84 -12.85 -8.99 -0.64
CA ASP A 84 -13.02 -8.99 -2.09
C ASP A 84 -12.15 -7.91 -2.73
N LEU A 85 -11.37 -8.30 -3.74
CA LEU A 85 -10.57 -7.35 -4.52
C LEU A 85 -11.42 -6.52 -5.48
N GLY A 86 -12.52 -7.09 -5.97
CA GLY A 86 -13.24 -6.50 -7.09
C GLY A 86 -12.43 -6.59 -8.37
N ASP A 87 -12.54 -5.59 -9.23
CA ASP A 87 -11.76 -5.51 -10.46
C ASP A 87 -10.28 -5.24 -10.13
N ALA A 88 -9.39 -6.10 -10.60
CA ALA A 88 -7.97 -6.01 -10.30
C ALA A 88 -7.34 -4.70 -10.78
N ARG A 89 -7.66 -4.25 -11.98
CA ARG A 89 -7.13 -2.99 -12.53
C ARG A 89 -7.56 -1.80 -11.67
N GLN A 90 -8.82 -1.74 -11.32
CA GLN A 90 -9.35 -0.65 -10.49
C GLN A 90 -8.71 -0.67 -9.10
N ALA A 91 -8.65 -1.84 -8.45
CA ALA A 91 -8.05 -1.97 -7.13
C ALA A 91 -6.58 -1.55 -7.13
N LEU A 92 -5.81 -1.98 -8.13
CA LEU A 92 -4.40 -1.62 -8.24
C LEU A 92 -4.19 -0.12 -8.54
N THR A 93 -5.05 0.47 -9.36
CA THR A 93 -4.99 1.90 -9.65
C THR A 93 -5.19 2.72 -8.37
N TYR A 94 -6.21 2.37 -7.58
CA TYR A 94 -6.46 3.05 -6.30
C TYR A 94 -5.33 2.81 -5.29
N LEU A 95 -4.79 1.58 -5.24
CA LEU A 95 -3.66 1.28 -4.35
C LEU A 95 -2.42 2.11 -4.72
N GLY A 96 -2.13 2.24 -6.00
CA GLY A 96 -1.03 3.09 -6.47
C GLY A 96 -1.19 4.54 -6.03
N GLY A 97 -2.42 5.06 -6.10
CA GLY A 97 -2.74 6.40 -5.61
C GLY A 97 -2.52 6.55 -4.11
N LEU A 98 -2.95 5.57 -3.32
CA LEU A 98 -2.73 5.55 -1.87
C LEU A 98 -1.23 5.56 -1.54
N LEU A 99 -0.44 4.68 -2.17
CA LEU A 99 0.99 4.61 -1.91
C LEU A 99 1.71 5.90 -2.31
N GLY A 100 1.26 6.58 -3.37
CA GLY A 100 1.76 7.89 -3.73
C GLY A 100 1.49 8.93 -2.65
N GLU A 101 0.30 8.94 -2.08
CA GLU A 101 -0.06 9.86 -0.98
C GLU A 101 0.72 9.54 0.30
N VAL A 102 0.98 8.25 0.56
CA VAL A 102 1.87 7.83 1.65
C VAL A 102 3.25 8.46 1.50
N GLY A 103 3.82 8.40 0.31
CA GLY A 103 5.12 9.02 0.02
C GLY A 103 5.12 10.52 0.30
N ILE A 104 4.09 11.23 -0.15
CA ILE A 104 3.95 12.68 0.07
C ILE A 104 3.86 13.01 1.56
N ALA A 105 3.05 12.25 2.32
CA ALA A 105 2.91 12.47 3.75
C ALA A 105 4.22 12.24 4.50
N LEU A 106 4.96 11.20 4.12
CA LEU A 106 6.26 10.89 4.72
C LEU A 106 7.33 11.95 4.41
N VAL A 107 7.32 12.50 3.21
CA VAL A 107 8.20 13.62 2.85
C VAL A 107 7.90 14.83 3.75
N GLY A 108 6.63 15.11 4.00
CA GLY A 108 6.23 16.18 4.92
C GLY A 108 6.77 15.95 6.34
N LEU A 109 6.67 14.71 6.85
CA LEU A 109 7.23 14.37 8.15
C LEU A 109 8.76 14.50 8.19
N ALA A 110 9.45 14.02 7.15
CA ALA A 110 10.91 14.11 7.06
C ALA A 110 11.36 15.56 7.07
N SER A 111 10.66 16.43 6.33
CA SER A 111 10.97 17.86 6.25
C SER A 111 10.78 18.59 7.57
N ALA A 112 9.86 18.12 8.41
CA ALA A 112 9.55 18.72 9.71
C ALA A 112 10.28 18.04 10.88
N ALA A 113 11.05 16.97 10.63
CA ALA A 113 11.69 16.20 11.68
C ALA A 113 12.80 17.02 12.37
N ASP A 114 12.77 17.04 13.71
CA ASP A 114 13.76 17.73 14.52
C ASP A 114 14.95 16.86 14.89
N ASP A 115 14.81 15.53 14.78
CA ASP A 115 15.84 14.58 15.15
C ASP A 115 16.19 13.64 13.98
N GLU A 116 17.42 13.14 14.00
CA GLU A 116 17.92 12.25 12.94
C GLU A 116 17.19 10.91 12.90
N THR A 117 16.81 10.36 14.04
CA THR A 117 16.13 9.06 14.11
C THR A 117 14.80 9.11 13.34
N THR A 118 14.00 10.13 13.60
CA THR A 118 12.72 10.33 12.88
C THR A 118 12.95 10.57 11.41
N TYR A 119 13.94 11.39 11.06
CA TYR A 119 14.28 11.67 9.66
C TYR A 119 14.60 10.39 8.89
N TRP A 120 15.52 9.57 9.42
CA TRP A 120 15.93 8.34 8.74
C TRP A 120 14.82 7.30 8.71
N GLN A 121 13.98 7.22 9.75
CA GLN A 121 12.81 6.36 9.73
C GLN A 121 11.86 6.76 8.59
N CYS A 122 11.61 8.05 8.41
CA CYS A 122 10.81 8.55 7.29
C CYS A 122 11.43 8.18 5.95
N MET A 123 12.75 8.31 5.80
CA MET A 123 13.43 7.97 4.54
C MET A 123 13.30 6.48 4.23
N GLU A 124 13.46 5.60 5.20
CA GLU A 124 13.25 4.16 5.01
C GLU A 124 11.80 3.85 4.62
N ALA A 125 10.86 4.51 5.26
CA ALA A 125 9.44 4.33 4.95
C ALA A 125 9.07 4.84 3.56
N ILE A 126 9.68 5.94 3.12
CA ILE A 126 9.53 6.47 1.76
C ILE A 126 10.04 5.45 0.74
N ASP A 127 11.24 4.92 0.95
CA ASP A 127 11.82 3.92 0.04
C ASP A 127 10.93 2.68 -0.05
N ALA A 128 10.40 2.21 1.07
CA ALA A 128 9.49 1.06 1.10
C ALA A 128 8.18 1.35 0.35
N ALA A 129 7.62 2.54 0.50
CA ALA A 129 6.41 2.93 -0.22
C ALA A 129 6.65 3.02 -1.73
N ASP A 130 7.80 3.57 -2.14
CA ASP A 130 8.18 3.65 -3.54
C ASP A 130 8.37 2.26 -4.16
N GLU A 131 9.00 1.34 -3.47
CA GLU A 131 9.17 -0.03 -3.94
C GLU A 131 7.82 -0.75 -4.10
N SER A 132 6.91 -0.59 -3.13
CA SER A 132 5.56 -1.16 -3.23
C SER A 132 4.81 -0.56 -4.41
N ARG A 133 4.91 0.76 -4.60
CA ARG A 133 4.26 1.45 -5.71
C ARG A 133 4.80 1.01 -7.07
N ASP A 134 6.11 0.78 -7.18
CA ASP A 134 6.73 0.28 -8.40
C ASP A 134 6.17 -1.09 -8.79
N ARG A 135 5.94 -1.97 -7.82
CA ARG A 135 5.29 -3.26 -8.07
C ARG A 135 3.87 -3.10 -8.58
N VAL A 136 3.10 -2.19 -7.98
CA VAL A 136 1.74 -1.89 -8.44
C VAL A 136 1.76 -1.38 -9.88
N THR A 137 2.67 -0.47 -10.20
CA THR A 137 2.84 0.07 -11.56
C THR A 137 3.18 -1.04 -12.54
N GLU A 138 4.07 -1.96 -12.18
CA GLU A 138 4.45 -3.09 -13.03
C GLU A 138 3.25 -4.03 -13.26
N MET A 139 2.45 -4.29 -12.22
CA MET A 139 1.25 -5.11 -12.38
C MET A 139 0.24 -4.47 -13.31
N LEU A 140 0.03 -3.16 -13.21
CA LEU A 140 -0.84 -2.42 -14.12
C LEU A 140 -0.34 -2.48 -15.55
N ARG A 141 0.97 -2.39 -15.76
CA ARG A 141 1.57 -2.52 -17.09
C ARG A 141 1.31 -3.91 -17.67
N ARG A 142 1.45 -4.96 -16.88
CA ARG A 142 1.18 -6.33 -17.32
C ARG A 142 -0.28 -6.56 -17.69
N LEU A 143 -1.19 -5.94 -16.94
CA LEU A 143 -2.62 -6.01 -17.29
C LEU A 143 -2.91 -5.30 -18.60
N THR A 144 -2.28 -4.17 -18.86
CA THR A 144 -2.40 -3.44 -20.13
C THR A 144 -1.86 -4.29 -21.28
N ASP A 145 -0.68 -4.88 -21.15
CA ASP A 145 -0.08 -5.76 -22.16
C ASP A 145 -0.98 -6.96 -22.45
N ARG A 146 -1.56 -7.57 -21.42
CA ARG A 146 -2.50 -8.69 -21.57
C ARG A 146 -3.73 -8.27 -22.37
N ASP A 147 -4.31 -7.13 -22.03
CA ASP A 147 -5.53 -6.64 -22.69
C ASP A 147 -5.27 -6.30 -24.16
N GLU A 148 -4.10 -5.73 -24.46
CA GLU A 148 -3.68 -5.43 -25.83
C GLU A 148 -3.42 -6.70 -26.66
N ALA A 149 -2.99 -7.78 -26.03
CA ALA A 149 -2.70 -9.05 -26.68
C ALA A 149 -3.96 -9.88 -26.94
N LEU A 150 -5.10 -9.56 -26.32
CA LEU A 150 -6.35 -10.27 -26.54
C LEU A 150 -6.92 -9.95 -27.92
N PRO A 151 -7.45 -10.97 -28.65
CA PRO A 151 -8.12 -10.71 -29.94
C PRO A 151 -9.35 -9.83 -29.71
N ALA A 152 -9.59 -8.99 -30.69
CA ALA A 152 -10.74 -8.08 -30.63
C ALA A 152 -12.07 -8.86 -30.71
#